data_01c9d1ffc09c612dfa3012f562c6e12b
#
_entry.id   01c9d1ffc09c612dfa3012f562c6e12b
#
_cell.length_a   1.000
_cell.length_b   1.000
_cell.length_c   1.000
_cell.angle_alpha   90.00
_cell.angle_beta   90.00
_cell.angle_gamma   90.00
#
_symmetry.space_group_name_H-M   'P 1'
#
loop_
_entity.id
_entity.type
_entity.pdbx_description
1 polymer ?
#
loop_
_entity_poly.entity_id
_entity_poly.type
_entity_poly.pdbx_seq_one_letter_code
_entity_poly.pdbx_strand_id
1 'polypeptide(L)'
;MTESNENNGNAPQLKTPEELRRERLQPYWLDPRIDYPTPYSMLEYNGVPFSPLGGVQAISGQKKNGKTFVLTQLMATMLAIGDDGEQIGNVAEFLPGLKVPTRTLEHIGRPPRVLFVDTEMEKLNSAKVLRRVHWLCGWPMNEAQERFNVLWLRSVKADINTGKQAFQVRRDLILSAVDEVQPDVMFIDGIRDIIGSFNDETESAALVGELMALAEDRQMCIWNALHMNPRPRNDDESKMRGHLGTELGNKVTDTLVSIKKKEAGGQVTFTVQQQDARDKDMEDWQFIVCDAAGALGIPKIINNGNLARTIERIEAEKETMDFETLRVLKTIIMPPQSDYFTNIIKKLKDGLHVGETKAKAYWNDLREKHPNLIYQRDGGKFTLSKKEVEAFESGLPWAPETPEP
;
A
#
# COMPACT_ATOMS: atom_id res chain seq x y z
N MET A 1 49.49 55.75 -39.59
CA MET A 1 48.78 54.52 -39.91
C MET A 1 47.86 54.20 -38.76
N THR A 2 46.62 54.58 -38.90
CA THR A 2 45.56 54.40 -37.90
C THR A 2 44.71 53.25 -38.37
N GLU A 3 44.79 52.12 -37.69
CA GLU A 3 43.90 50.96 -37.90
C GLU A 3 42.56 51.28 -37.22
N SER A 4 41.54 51.39 -38.04
CA SER A 4 40.17 51.52 -37.61
C SER A 4 39.64 50.08 -37.27
N ASN A 5 39.41 49.84 -35.99
CA ASN A 5 38.73 48.67 -35.49
C ASN A 5 37.21 48.84 -35.74
N GLU A 6 36.69 48.26 -36.81
CA GLU A 6 35.25 48.12 -37.00
C GLU A 6 34.70 47.01 -36.10
N ASN A 7 34.15 47.43 -35.00
CA ASN A 7 33.43 46.57 -34.07
C ASN A 7 32.00 46.31 -34.64
N ASN A 8 31.83 45.26 -35.48
CA ASN A 8 30.57 44.84 -36.02
C ASN A 8 29.74 44.18 -34.88
N GLY A 9 29.13 45.04 -34.08
CA GLY A 9 28.11 44.65 -33.10
C GLY A 9 26.82 44.21 -33.82
N ASN A 10 26.71 42.90 -34.10
CA ASN A 10 25.44 42.32 -34.50
C ASN A 10 24.43 42.52 -33.36
N ALA A 11 23.60 43.51 -33.42
CA ALA A 11 22.41 43.64 -32.57
C ALA A 11 21.55 42.36 -32.76
N PRO A 12 21.02 41.77 -31.68
CA PRO A 12 20.18 40.59 -31.82
C PRO A 12 18.97 40.94 -32.72
N GLN A 13 18.88 40.28 -33.86
CA GLN A 13 17.72 40.41 -34.74
C GLN A 13 16.46 40.00 -33.96
N LEU A 14 15.49 40.93 -33.86
CA LEU A 14 14.18 40.65 -33.27
C LEU A 14 13.48 39.61 -34.14
N LYS A 15 13.15 38.47 -33.52
CA LYS A 15 12.41 37.39 -34.20
C LYS A 15 11.03 37.88 -34.67
N THR A 16 10.63 37.47 -35.84
CA THR A 16 9.30 37.75 -36.37
C THR A 16 8.21 37.03 -35.54
N PRO A 17 6.96 37.50 -35.56
CA PRO A 17 5.86 36.81 -34.88
C PRO A 17 5.66 35.35 -35.34
N GLU A 18 6.02 35.03 -36.57
CA GLU A 18 5.95 33.69 -37.12
C GLU A 18 7.06 32.78 -36.56
N GLU A 19 8.27 33.26 -36.43
CA GLU A 19 9.40 32.55 -35.81
C GLU A 19 9.13 32.28 -34.34
N LEU A 20 8.61 33.28 -33.60
CA LEU A 20 8.23 33.09 -32.20
C LEU A 20 7.11 32.04 -32.03
N ARG A 21 6.12 32.04 -32.94
CA ARG A 21 5.05 31.03 -32.95
C ARG A 21 5.60 29.66 -33.23
N ARG A 22 6.50 29.51 -34.21
CA ARG A 22 7.10 28.23 -34.59
C ARG A 22 7.95 27.67 -33.43
N GLU A 23 8.79 28.50 -32.82
CA GLU A 23 9.57 28.11 -31.64
C GLU A 23 8.69 27.66 -30.47
N ARG A 24 7.60 28.41 -30.18
CA ARG A 24 6.66 28.07 -29.12
C ARG A 24 5.97 26.73 -29.35
N LEU A 25 5.68 26.37 -30.59
CA LEU A 25 4.98 25.12 -30.94
C LEU A 25 5.91 23.93 -31.12
N GLN A 26 7.19 24.18 -31.44
CA GLN A 26 8.15 23.13 -31.76
C GLN A 26 8.24 22.02 -30.71
N PRO A 27 8.29 22.30 -29.40
CA PRO A 27 8.37 21.24 -28.38
C PRO A 27 7.17 20.30 -28.35
N TYR A 28 6.03 20.71 -28.93
CA TYR A 28 4.76 19.96 -28.91
C TYR A 28 4.48 19.19 -30.21
N TRP A 29 5.33 19.36 -31.23
CA TRP A 29 5.20 18.61 -32.48
C TRP A 29 5.89 17.26 -32.37
N LEU A 30 5.13 16.17 -32.56
CA LEU A 30 5.69 14.84 -32.69
C LEU A 30 6.19 14.64 -34.13
N ASP A 31 7.43 14.17 -34.28
CA ASP A 31 8.03 13.86 -35.58
C ASP A 31 8.08 12.36 -35.78
N PRO A 32 7.37 11.79 -36.74
CA PRO A 32 7.36 10.34 -36.98
C PRO A 32 8.71 9.76 -37.39
N ARG A 33 9.71 10.61 -37.68
CA ARG A 33 11.10 10.19 -37.97
C ARG A 33 11.92 9.95 -36.71
N ILE A 34 11.42 10.40 -35.55
CA ILE A 34 12.04 10.17 -34.25
C ILE A 34 11.51 8.85 -33.71
N ASP A 35 12.43 7.96 -33.32
CA ASP A 35 12.05 6.74 -32.62
C ASP A 35 11.73 7.07 -31.15
N TYR A 36 10.42 7.17 -30.86
CA TYR A 36 9.94 7.39 -29.49
C TYR A 36 9.88 6.04 -28.78
N PRO A 37 10.64 5.86 -27.69
CA PRO A 37 10.63 4.59 -26.98
C PRO A 37 9.25 4.30 -26.38
N THR A 38 8.89 3.03 -26.25
CA THR A 38 7.76 2.62 -25.43
C THR A 38 7.94 3.15 -24.00
N PRO A 39 6.90 3.68 -23.34
CA PRO A 39 7.00 4.20 -21.99
C PRO A 39 7.65 3.20 -21.03
N TYR A 40 8.49 3.70 -20.13
CA TYR A 40 9.09 2.89 -19.07
C TYR A 40 8.10 2.75 -17.93
N SER A 41 7.59 1.54 -17.72
CA SER A 41 6.64 1.25 -16.64
C SER A 41 7.38 0.90 -15.35
N MET A 42 6.96 1.50 -14.25
CA MET A 42 7.54 1.24 -12.92
C MET A 42 7.16 -0.13 -12.37
N LEU A 43 6.10 -0.72 -12.87
CA LEU A 43 5.60 -2.02 -12.42
C LEU A 43 5.14 -2.86 -13.59
N GLU A 44 5.22 -4.18 -13.40
CA GLU A 44 4.48 -5.17 -14.15
C GLU A 44 3.86 -6.21 -13.21
N TYR A 45 2.75 -6.79 -13.65
CA TYR A 45 2.13 -7.93 -13.00
C TYR A 45 1.98 -9.08 -14.01
N ASN A 46 2.59 -10.23 -13.73
CA ASN A 46 2.65 -11.38 -14.62
C ASN A 46 3.07 -11.02 -16.07
N GLY A 47 4.04 -10.10 -16.21
CA GLY A 47 4.57 -9.67 -17.51
C GLY A 47 3.72 -8.62 -18.24
N VAL A 48 2.65 -8.11 -17.63
CA VAL A 48 1.87 -6.99 -18.17
C VAL A 48 2.31 -5.70 -17.47
N PRO A 49 2.94 -4.75 -18.21
CA PRO A 49 3.44 -3.51 -17.64
C PRO A 49 2.30 -2.54 -17.34
N PHE A 50 2.44 -1.79 -16.25
CA PHE A 50 1.55 -0.69 -15.85
C PHE A 50 2.34 0.36 -15.06
N SER A 51 1.72 1.51 -14.73
CA SER A 51 2.39 2.57 -13.96
C SER A 51 3.57 3.22 -14.70
N PRO A 52 3.37 3.80 -15.92
CA PRO A 52 4.44 4.40 -16.70
C PRO A 52 5.02 5.65 -16.01
N LEU A 53 6.32 5.88 -16.22
CA LEU A 53 6.97 7.17 -15.91
C LEU A 53 6.34 8.28 -16.75
N GLY A 54 6.25 9.49 -16.20
CA GLY A 54 5.53 10.61 -16.80
C GLY A 54 4.00 10.49 -16.71
N GLY A 55 3.48 9.42 -16.10
CA GLY A 55 2.05 9.15 -16.00
C GLY A 55 1.44 9.39 -14.62
N VAL A 56 0.14 9.65 -14.61
CA VAL A 56 -0.69 9.74 -13.40
C VAL A 56 -1.60 8.53 -13.35
N GLN A 57 -1.69 7.89 -12.22
CA GLN A 57 -2.49 6.70 -11.96
C GLN A 57 -3.44 6.91 -10.79
N ALA A 58 -4.49 6.10 -10.73
CA ALA A 58 -5.45 6.14 -9.64
C ALA A 58 -5.70 4.77 -9.02
N ILE A 59 -5.88 4.75 -7.71
CA ILE A 59 -6.46 3.62 -7.00
C ILE A 59 -7.74 4.05 -6.32
N SER A 60 -8.79 3.30 -6.55
CA SER A 60 -10.11 3.56 -5.99
C SER A 60 -10.62 2.38 -5.17
N GLY A 61 -11.66 2.62 -4.41
CA GLY A 61 -12.34 1.61 -3.60
C GLY A 61 -13.15 2.27 -2.49
N GLN A 62 -14.11 1.55 -1.96
CA GLN A 62 -14.88 2.02 -0.81
C GLN A 62 -13.99 2.19 0.42
N LYS A 63 -14.51 2.90 1.43
CA LYS A 63 -13.81 3.05 2.71
C LYS A 63 -13.49 1.67 3.31
N LYS A 64 -12.25 1.47 3.76
CA LYS A 64 -11.75 0.21 4.34
C LYS A 64 -11.67 -0.98 3.37
N ASN A 65 -11.63 -0.74 2.07
CA ASN A 65 -11.44 -1.78 1.05
C ASN A 65 -9.97 -2.07 0.70
N GLY A 66 -9.03 -1.71 1.54
CA GLY A 66 -7.64 -2.15 1.39
C GLY A 66 -6.76 -1.32 0.46
N LYS A 67 -7.19 -0.12 -0.01
CA LYS A 67 -6.38 0.76 -0.88
C LYS A 67 -4.95 0.94 -0.37
N THR A 68 -4.78 1.33 0.89
CA THR A 68 -3.47 1.52 1.50
C THR A 68 -2.62 0.24 1.53
N PHE A 69 -3.23 -0.96 1.61
CA PHE A 69 -2.52 -2.23 1.45
C PHE A 69 -2.04 -2.44 0.02
N VAL A 70 -2.84 -2.03 -0.98
CA VAL A 70 -2.40 -2.07 -2.38
C VAL A 70 -1.24 -1.10 -2.58
N LEU A 71 -1.34 0.16 -2.12
CA LEU A 71 -0.21 1.10 -2.16
C LEU A 71 1.04 0.52 -1.48
N THR A 72 0.87 -0.17 -0.34
CA THR A 72 1.99 -0.86 0.35
C THR A 72 2.65 -1.91 -0.55
N GLN A 73 1.86 -2.71 -1.29
CA GLN A 73 2.37 -3.71 -2.24
C GLN A 73 3.18 -3.05 -3.35
N LEU A 74 2.61 -2.01 -3.99
CA LEU A 74 3.27 -1.30 -5.08
C LEU A 74 4.58 -0.63 -4.61
N MET A 75 4.55 0.09 -3.48
CA MET A 75 5.75 0.71 -2.88
C MET A 75 6.83 -0.33 -2.55
N ALA A 76 6.45 -1.42 -1.87
CA ALA A 76 7.40 -2.45 -1.49
C ALA A 76 8.03 -3.13 -2.70
N THR A 77 7.27 -3.41 -3.76
CA THR A 77 7.79 -3.98 -5.00
C THR A 77 8.83 -3.09 -5.65
N MET A 78 8.58 -1.77 -5.71
CA MET A 78 9.53 -0.81 -6.30
C MET A 78 10.79 -0.62 -5.45
N LEU A 79 10.65 -0.68 -4.14
CA LEU A 79 11.74 -0.43 -3.20
C LEU A 79 12.59 -1.67 -2.90
N ALA A 80 12.03 -2.88 -3.05
CA ALA A 80 12.72 -4.14 -2.80
C ALA A 80 13.66 -4.52 -3.96
N ILE A 81 14.46 -3.56 -4.40
CA ILE A 81 15.49 -3.72 -5.42
C ILE A 81 16.84 -3.40 -4.79
N GLY A 82 17.78 -4.33 -4.88
CA GLY A 82 19.17 -4.16 -4.46
C GLY A 82 19.96 -3.27 -5.42
N ASP A 83 21.17 -2.92 -5.03
CA ASP A 83 22.07 -2.11 -5.88
C ASP A 83 22.54 -2.87 -7.14
N ASP A 84 22.44 -4.19 -7.11
CA ASP A 84 22.68 -5.09 -8.26
C ASP A 84 21.45 -5.21 -9.20
N GLY A 85 20.33 -4.56 -8.88
CA GLY A 85 19.08 -4.64 -9.63
C GLY A 85 18.22 -5.86 -9.31
N GLU A 86 18.68 -6.74 -8.42
CA GLU A 86 17.93 -7.94 -8.03
C GLU A 86 16.89 -7.64 -6.95
N GLN A 87 15.83 -8.46 -6.91
CA GLN A 87 14.78 -8.34 -5.92
C GLN A 87 15.27 -8.81 -4.54
N ILE A 88 15.06 -8.00 -3.52
CA ILE A 88 15.48 -8.28 -2.14
C ILE A 88 14.27 -8.47 -1.19
N GLY A 89 14.54 -8.95 0.02
CA GLY A 89 13.56 -9.05 1.10
C GLY A 89 12.50 -10.14 0.89
N ASN A 90 11.30 -9.86 1.36
CA ASN A 90 10.19 -10.81 1.40
C ASN A 90 9.21 -10.64 0.21
N VAL A 91 9.50 -9.73 -0.73
CA VAL A 91 8.57 -9.37 -1.83
C VAL A 91 8.31 -10.57 -2.74
N ALA A 92 9.33 -11.35 -3.10
CA ALA A 92 9.15 -12.53 -3.95
C ALA A 92 8.16 -13.56 -3.36
N GLU A 93 8.15 -13.73 -2.04
CA GLU A 93 7.22 -14.64 -1.35
C GLU A 93 5.83 -14.03 -1.15
N PHE A 94 5.76 -12.73 -0.79
CA PHE A 94 4.52 -12.10 -0.38
C PHE A 94 3.78 -11.42 -1.52
N LEU A 95 4.47 -10.98 -2.56
CA LEU A 95 3.91 -10.24 -3.69
C LEU A 95 4.26 -10.89 -5.04
N PRO A 96 4.06 -12.23 -5.18
CA PRO A 96 4.42 -12.93 -6.42
C PRO A 96 3.69 -12.33 -7.62
N GLY A 97 4.40 -12.24 -8.75
CA GLY A 97 3.91 -11.67 -10.00
C GLY A 97 4.13 -10.16 -10.14
N LEU A 98 4.25 -9.42 -9.03
CA LEU A 98 4.61 -7.99 -9.05
C LEU A 98 6.13 -7.83 -9.11
N LYS A 99 6.62 -7.04 -10.06
CA LYS A 99 8.04 -6.68 -10.14
C LYS A 99 8.25 -5.36 -10.88
N VAL A 100 9.46 -4.82 -10.77
CA VAL A 100 9.92 -3.70 -11.60
C VAL A 100 10.54 -4.29 -12.88
N PRO A 101 10.13 -3.85 -14.08
CA PRO A 101 10.74 -4.32 -15.32
C PRO A 101 12.23 -3.98 -15.39
N THR A 102 13.07 -4.93 -15.79
CA THR A 102 14.54 -4.73 -15.93
C THR A 102 14.87 -3.54 -16.82
N ARG A 103 14.15 -3.36 -17.94
CA ARG A 103 14.29 -2.22 -18.84
C ARG A 103 14.14 -0.88 -18.11
N THR A 104 13.23 -0.80 -17.14
CA THR A 104 13.02 0.43 -16.34
C THR A 104 14.17 0.66 -15.37
N LEU A 105 14.67 -0.39 -14.72
CA LEU A 105 15.85 -0.28 -13.86
C LEU A 105 17.09 0.17 -14.63
N GLU A 106 17.31 -0.38 -15.84
CA GLU A 106 18.39 0.05 -16.74
C GLU A 106 18.26 1.52 -17.14
N HIS A 107 17.03 2.00 -17.41
CA HIS A 107 16.78 3.39 -17.76
C HIS A 107 17.04 4.35 -16.58
N ILE A 108 16.59 4.00 -15.37
CA ILE A 108 16.79 4.80 -14.17
C ILE A 108 18.28 4.74 -13.71
N GLY A 109 18.97 3.62 -13.97
CA GLY A 109 20.37 3.40 -13.64
C GLY A 109 20.68 3.26 -12.15
N ARG A 110 19.65 3.09 -11.31
CA ARG A 110 19.72 2.92 -9.86
C ARG A 110 18.42 2.30 -9.31
N PRO A 111 18.41 1.81 -8.08
CA PRO A 111 17.15 1.43 -7.41
C PRO A 111 16.18 2.62 -7.28
N PRO A 112 14.86 2.40 -7.44
CA PRO A 112 13.86 3.46 -7.41
C PRO A 112 13.77 4.20 -6.08
N ARG A 113 13.38 5.49 -6.14
CA ARG A 113 13.05 6.34 -4.99
C ARG A 113 11.54 6.54 -4.92
N VAL A 114 10.98 6.40 -3.74
CA VAL A 114 9.53 6.51 -3.49
C VAL A 114 9.25 7.57 -2.44
N LEU A 115 8.32 8.47 -2.76
CA LEU A 115 7.72 9.42 -1.83
C LEU A 115 6.28 8.99 -1.54
N PHE A 116 5.97 8.70 -0.29
CA PHE A 116 4.60 8.43 0.16
C PHE A 116 4.04 9.63 0.93
N VAL A 117 3.01 10.24 0.41
CA VAL A 117 2.30 11.38 1.00
C VAL A 117 1.00 10.87 1.62
N ASP A 118 0.87 11.04 2.93
CA ASP A 118 -0.33 10.64 3.68
C ASP A 118 -1.01 11.87 4.30
N THR A 119 -2.23 12.13 3.86
CA THR A 119 -3.06 13.24 4.35
C THR A 119 -4.23 12.78 5.23
N GLU A 120 -4.53 11.47 5.27
CA GLU A 120 -5.74 10.92 5.91
C GLU A 120 -5.49 10.25 7.26
N MET A 121 -4.41 9.47 7.40
CA MET A 121 -4.24 8.58 8.55
C MET A 121 -3.65 9.27 9.78
N GLU A 122 -3.95 8.71 10.96
CA GLU A 122 -3.22 9.04 12.18
C GLU A 122 -1.75 8.65 12.03
N LYS A 123 -0.84 9.44 12.65
CA LYS A 123 0.61 9.26 12.56
C LYS A 123 1.07 7.82 12.84
N LEU A 124 0.44 7.16 13.82
CA LEU A 124 0.77 5.76 14.14
C LEU A 124 0.34 4.77 13.05
N ASN A 125 -0.73 5.07 12.31
CA ASN A 125 -1.16 4.23 11.18
C ASN A 125 -0.27 4.45 9.95
N SER A 126 0.15 5.69 9.65
CA SER A 126 1.18 5.97 8.64
C SER A 126 2.50 5.27 8.98
N ALA A 127 2.91 5.29 10.25
CA ALA A 127 4.09 4.57 10.71
C ALA A 127 3.97 3.03 10.55
N LYS A 128 2.76 2.46 10.59
CA LYS A 128 2.55 1.04 10.25
C LYS A 128 2.78 0.77 8.77
N VAL A 129 2.37 1.68 7.88
CA VAL A 129 2.64 1.56 6.43
C VAL A 129 4.15 1.55 6.19
N LEU A 130 4.87 2.54 6.77
CA LEU A 130 6.33 2.58 6.71
C LEU A 130 6.96 1.24 7.13
N ARG A 131 6.56 0.70 8.29
CA ARG A 131 7.09 -0.56 8.82
C ARG A 131 6.73 -1.78 7.94
N ARG A 132 5.54 -1.82 7.33
CA ARG A 132 5.16 -2.88 6.38
C ARG A 132 6.07 -2.91 5.17
N VAL A 133 6.36 -1.74 4.60
CA VAL A 133 7.28 -1.61 3.47
C VAL A 133 8.68 -2.04 3.89
N HIS A 134 9.20 -1.57 5.03
CA HIS A 134 10.50 -2.01 5.55
C HIS A 134 10.58 -3.53 5.68
N TRP A 135 9.56 -4.14 6.28
CA TRP A 135 9.53 -5.59 6.45
C TRP A 135 9.50 -6.34 5.11
N LEU A 136 8.68 -5.88 4.16
CA LEU A 136 8.62 -6.48 2.82
C LEU A 136 9.94 -6.35 2.07
N CYS A 137 10.64 -5.23 2.21
CA CYS A 137 11.97 -5.00 1.62
C CYS A 137 13.10 -5.71 2.38
N GLY A 138 12.84 -6.33 3.53
CA GLY A 138 13.88 -6.93 4.36
C GLY A 138 14.79 -5.91 5.05
N TRP A 139 14.38 -4.65 5.14
CA TRP A 139 15.15 -3.58 5.76
C TRP A 139 15.04 -3.56 7.29
N PRO A 140 16.06 -3.06 7.99
CA PRO A 140 15.98 -2.85 9.44
C PRO A 140 14.82 -1.92 9.80
N MET A 141 14.10 -2.28 10.87
CA MET A 141 12.87 -1.59 11.30
C MET A 141 13.12 -0.26 12.02
N ASN A 142 14.37 0.03 12.37
CA ASN A 142 14.82 1.20 13.15
C ASN A 142 15.81 2.09 12.39
N GLU A 143 16.00 1.85 11.11
CA GLU A 143 16.90 2.62 10.25
C GLU A 143 16.11 3.33 9.15
N ALA A 144 16.41 4.61 8.92
CA ALA A 144 15.85 5.34 7.79
C ALA A 144 16.45 4.84 6.47
N GLN A 145 15.64 4.82 5.43
CA GLN A 145 16.07 4.47 4.08
C GLN A 145 15.98 5.70 3.18
N GLU A 146 17.09 6.13 2.61
CA GLU A 146 17.15 7.33 1.75
C GLU A 146 16.19 7.27 0.56
N ARG A 147 15.91 6.05 0.08
CA ARG A 147 15.03 5.79 -1.07
C ARG A 147 13.54 5.77 -0.73
N PHE A 148 13.16 5.77 0.56
CA PHE A 148 11.78 5.73 0.99
C PHE A 148 11.46 6.83 1.98
N ASN A 149 10.71 7.82 1.53
CA ASN A 149 10.32 8.98 2.32
C ASN A 149 8.82 9.00 2.52
N VAL A 150 8.38 9.19 3.77
CA VAL A 150 6.97 9.28 4.16
C VAL A 150 6.68 10.68 4.67
N LEU A 151 5.89 11.42 3.92
CA LEU A 151 5.46 12.78 4.24
C LEU A 151 4.05 12.74 4.87
N TRP A 152 3.96 12.94 6.18
CA TRP A 152 2.70 12.90 6.90
C TRP A 152 2.11 14.30 7.07
N LEU A 153 0.99 14.60 6.39
CA LEU A 153 0.41 15.93 6.27
C LEU A 153 -0.98 16.09 6.91
N ARG A 154 -1.51 15.07 7.57
CA ARG A 154 -2.86 15.14 8.15
C ARG A 154 -3.05 16.32 9.12
N SER A 155 -2.04 16.68 9.90
CA SER A 155 -2.12 17.76 10.89
C SER A 155 -1.83 19.15 10.34
N VAL A 156 -1.55 19.29 9.04
CA VAL A 156 -1.26 20.60 8.42
C VAL A 156 -2.48 21.50 8.49
N LYS A 157 -2.26 22.72 8.97
CA LYS A 157 -3.26 23.77 9.13
C LYS A 157 -3.07 24.86 8.07
N ALA A 158 -4.08 25.71 7.94
CA ALA A 158 -3.96 26.97 7.18
C ALA A 158 -2.84 27.84 7.77
N ASP A 159 -2.12 28.54 6.91
CA ASP A 159 -1.08 29.47 7.31
C ASP A 159 -1.66 30.89 7.40
N ILE A 160 -1.76 31.41 8.61
CA ILE A 160 -2.32 32.73 8.91
C ILE A 160 -1.44 33.84 8.32
N ASN A 161 -0.12 33.65 8.25
CA ASN A 161 0.81 34.68 7.78
C ASN A 161 0.75 34.89 6.27
N THR A 162 0.55 33.81 5.52
CA THR A 162 0.44 33.86 4.05
C THR A 162 -1.00 33.86 3.56
N GLY A 163 -1.97 33.61 4.42
CA GLY A 163 -3.40 33.46 4.07
C GLY A 163 -3.71 32.16 3.35
N LYS A 164 -2.75 31.26 3.19
CA LYS A 164 -2.95 29.98 2.50
C LYS A 164 -3.82 29.03 3.30
N GLN A 165 -4.81 28.43 2.61
CA GLN A 165 -5.62 27.35 3.17
C GLN A 165 -4.80 26.07 3.39
N ALA A 166 -5.26 25.17 4.24
CA ALA A 166 -4.51 23.94 4.57
C ALA A 166 -4.16 23.08 3.35
N PHE A 167 -5.05 23.00 2.35
CA PHE A 167 -4.78 22.24 1.11
C PHE A 167 -3.66 22.88 0.28
N GLN A 168 -3.57 24.21 0.25
CA GLN A 168 -2.49 24.93 -0.43
C GLN A 168 -1.14 24.72 0.25
N VAL A 169 -1.14 24.80 1.59
CA VAL A 169 0.08 24.51 2.38
C VAL A 169 0.54 23.06 2.15
N ARG A 170 -0.39 22.08 2.09
CA ARG A 170 -0.03 20.68 1.77
C ARG A 170 0.59 20.56 0.39
N ARG A 171 0.04 21.26 -0.63
CA ARG A 171 0.60 21.27 -1.99
C ARG A 171 2.03 21.82 -2.02
N ASP A 172 2.27 22.95 -1.35
CA ASP A 172 3.62 23.52 -1.26
C ASP A 172 4.61 22.58 -0.61
N LEU A 173 4.21 21.89 0.48
CA LEU A 173 5.03 20.91 1.16
C LEU A 173 5.32 19.68 0.27
N ILE A 174 4.33 19.23 -0.51
CA ILE A 174 4.50 18.12 -1.47
C ILE A 174 5.52 18.52 -2.54
N LEU A 175 5.38 19.69 -3.15
CA LEU A 175 6.31 20.18 -4.17
C LEU A 175 7.72 20.32 -3.60
N SER A 176 7.88 20.89 -2.40
CA SER A 176 9.16 20.96 -1.71
C SER A 176 9.79 19.59 -1.46
N ALA A 177 8.97 18.60 -1.06
CA ALA A 177 9.44 17.23 -0.86
C ALA A 177 9.83 16.54 -2.18
N VAL A 178 9.11 16.80 -3.28
CA VAL A 178 9.47 16.31 -4.61
C VAL A 178 10.82 16.89 -5.04
N ASP A 179 11.06 18.18 -4.81
CA ASP A 179 12.34 18.83 -5.15
C ASP A 179 13.51 18.30 -4.31
N GLU A 180 13.27 17.97 -3.04
CA GLU A 180 14.31 17.42 -2.14
C GLU A 180 14.61 15.96 -2.42
N VAL A 181 13.58 15.13 -2.53
CA VAL A 181 13.69 13.65 -2.66
C VAL A 181 13.99 13.23 -4.09
N GLN A 182 13.50 13.98 -5.08
CA GLN A 182 13.53 13.62 -6.51
C GLN A 182 13.04 12.17 -6.72
N PRO A 183 11.79 11.86 -6.36
CA PRO A 183 11.27 10.51 -6.42
C PRO A 183 11.00 10.08 -7.86
N ASP A 184 11.17 8.78 -8.15
CA ASP A 184 10.70 8.17 -9.40
C ASP A 184 9.19 7.90 -9.32
N VAL A 185 8.69 7.69 -8.10
CA VAL A 185 7.27 7.47 -7.86
C VAL A 185 6.79 8.21 -6.62
N MET A 186 5.69 8.92 -6.75
CA MET A 186 4.97 9.54 -5.65
C MET A 186 3.60 8.88 -5.46
N PHE A 187 3.28 8.52 -4.22
CA PHE A 187 1.96 8.02 -3.82
C PHE A 187 1.27 9.04 -2.94
N ILE A 188 0.03 9.42 -3.28
CA ILE A 188 -0.80 10.34 -2.50
C ILE A 188 -2.01 9.57 -1.96
N ASP A 189 -1.97 9.23 -0.66
CA ASP A 189 -3.13 8.64 0.04
C ASP A 189 -3.94 9.77 0.65
N GLY A 190 -5.06 10.10 -0.04
CA GLY A 190 -5.94 11.22 0.27
C GLY A 190 -5.80 12.43 -0.65
N ILE A 191 -5.75 12.24 -1.98
CA ILE A 191 -5.71 13.34 -2.97
C ILE A 191 -6.79 14.40 -2.73
N ARG A 192 -7.92 14.04 -2.13
CA ARG A 192 -8.99 14.96 -1.78
C ARG A 192 -8.55 16.09 -0.84
N ASP A 193 -7.54 15.87 -0.03
CA ASP A 193 -7.10 16.82 1.00
C ASP A 193 -6.10 17.86 0.48
N ILE A 194 -5.74 17.76 -0.81
CA ILE A 194 -4.88 18.71 -1.51
C ILE A 194 -5.65 19.60 -2.52
N ILE A 195 -6.98 19.62 -2.43
CA ILE A 195 -7.87 20.47 -3.26
C ILE A 195 -8.86 21.20 -2.35
N GLY A 196 -9.28 22.39 -2.75
CA GLY A 196 -10.25 23.19 -1.99
C GLY A 196 -11.66 22.57 -2.04
N SER A 197 -12.12 22.23 -3.23
CA SER A 197 -13.40 21.55 -3.44
C SER A 197 -13.29 20.43 -4.48
N PHE A 198 -13.39 19.19 -4.04
CA PHE A 198 -13.34 18.02 -4.93
C PHE A 198 -14.60 17.84 -5.79
N ASN A 199 -15.63 18.63 -5.55
CA ASN A 199 -16.85 18.70 -6.37
C ASN A 199 -16.85 19.90 -7.33
N ASP A 200 -15.82 20.74 -7.31
CA ASP A 200 -15.64 21.82 -8.27
C ASP A 200 -14.92 21.28 -9.51
N GLU A 201 -15.54 21.44 -10.67
CA GLU A 201 -15.03 20.93 -11.96
C GLU A 201 -13.73 21.65 -12.36
N THR A 202 -13.68 22.96 -12.19
CA THR A 202 -12.52 23.77 -12.58
C THR A 202 -11.31 23.49 -11.71
N GLU A 203 -11.50 23.43 -10.39
CA GLU A 203 -10.42 23.07 -9.46
C GLU A 203 -9.94 21.64 -9.68
N SER A 204 -10.86 20.71 -9.95
CA SER A 204 -10.54 19.31 -10.23
C SER A 204 -9.71 19.16 -11.50
N ALA A 205 -10.13 19.82 -12.60
CA ALA A 205 -9.41 19.81 -13.86
C ALA A 205 -8.02 20.45 -13.72
N ALA A 206 -7.92 21.57 -12.97
CA ALA A 206 -6.64 22.23 -12.70
C ALA A 206 -5.68 21.34 -11.92
N LEU A 207 -6.12 20.72 -10.81
CA LEU A 207 -5.26 19.83 -10.01
C LEU A 207 -4.77 18.64 -10.82
N VAL A 208 -5.65 17.96 -11.56
CA VAL A 208 -5.25 16.80 -12.38
C VAL A 208 -4.28 17.24 -13.48
N GLY A 209 -4.51 18.40 -14.11
CA GLY A 209 -3.59 18.98 -15.10
C GLY A 209 -2.22 19.30 -14.51
N GLU A 210 -2.15 19.84 -13.28
CA GLU A 210 -0.89 20.13 -12.59
C GLU A 210 -0.13 18.83 -12.23
N LEU A 211 -0.84 17.79 -11.78
CA LEU A 211 -0.21 16.50 -11.51
C LEU A 211 0.33 15.83 -12.78
N MET A 212 -0.40 15.95 -13.90
CA MET A 212 0.08 15.43 -15.20
C MET A 212 1.33 16.19 -15.66
N ALA A 213 1.35 17.51 -15.57
CA ALA A 213 2.52 18.31 -15.92
C ALA A 213 3.71 17.98 -15.00
N LEU A 214 3.49 17.84 -13.69
CA LEU A 214 4.53 17.46 -12.73
C LEU A 214 5.10 16.08 -13.05
N ALA A 215 4.24 15.10 -13.37
CA ALA A 215 4.66 13.76 -13.74
C ALA A 215 5.54 13.77 -15.00
N GLU A 216 5.12 14.48 -16.03
CA GLU A 216 5.85 14.60 -17.29
C GLU A 216 7.17 15.36 -17.12
N ASP A 217 7.15 16.55 -16.48
CA ASP A 217 8.32 17.39 -16.29
C ASP A 217 9.43 16.71 -15.46
N ARG A 218 9.03 15.89 -14.48
CA ARG A 218 9.95 15.17 -13.60
C ARG A 218 10.20 13.73 -14.03
N GLN A 219 9.56 13.27 -15.10
CA GLN A 219 9.59 11.87 -15.55
C GLN A 219 9.33 10.91 -14.39
N MET A 220 8.33 11.22 -13.58
CA MET A 220 7.93 10.44 -12.41
C MET A 220 6.52 9.86 -12.57
N CYS A 221 6.25 8.77 -11.88
CA CYS A 221 4.91 8.19 -11.80
C CYS A 221 4.17 8.72 -10.57
N ILE A 222 2.89 9.11 -10.70
CA ILE A 222 2.09 9.61 -9.57
C ILE A 222 0.84 8.75 -9.35
N TRP A 223 0.78 8.05 -8.22
CA TRP A 223 -0.38 7.28 -7.78
C TRP A 223 -1.26 8.08 -6.83
N ASN A 224 -2.56 8.11 -7.10
CA ASN A 224 -3.54 8.86 -6.32
C ASN A 224 -4.60 7.92 -5.74
N ALA A 225 -4.77 7.91 -4.41
CA ALA A 225 -5.85 7.17 -3.77
C ALA A 225 -7.10 8.06 -3.60
N LEU A 226 -8.24 7.57 -4.10
CA LEU A 226 -9.52 8.25 -3.98
C LEU A 226 -10.62 7.25 -3.58
N HIS A 227 -11.58 7.71 -2.76
CA HIS A 227 -12.75 6.91 -2.43
C HIS A 227 -13.76 6.85 -3.59
N MET A 228 -14.39 5.69 -3.73
CA MET A 228 -15.55 5.53 -4.60
C MET A 228 -16.81 6.15 -3.98
N ASN A 229 -17.77 6.48 -4.84
CA ASN A 229 -19.12 6.78 -4.39
C ASN A 229 -19.73 5.56 -3.67
N PRO A 230 -20.52 5.75 -2.61
CA PRO A 230 -21.31 4.66 -2.03
C PRO A 230 -22.22 4.09 -3.14
N ARG A 231 -22.11 2.78 -3.42
CA ARG A 231 -22.96 2.14 -4.44
C ARG A 231 -24.45 2.27 -4.05
N PRO A 232 -25.33 2.81 -4.91
CA PRO A 232 -26.75 2.47 -4.87
C PRO A 232 -26.87 0.96 -5.09
N ARG A 233 -27.82 0.29 -4.44
CA ARG A 233 -27.96 -1.19 -4.44
C ARG A 233 -28.06 -1.86 -5.83
N ASN A 234 -28.28 -1.10 -6.90
CA ASN A 234 -28.55 -1.59 -8.25
C ASN A 234 -27.61 -1.02 -9.34
N ASP A 235 -26.50 -0.38 -8.98
CA ASP A 235 -25.57 0.21 -9.95
C ASP A 235 -24.28 -0.60 -10.02
N ASP A 236 -24.01 -1.26 -11.15
CA ASP A 236 -22.79 -2.03 -11.40
C ASP A 236 -21.56 -1.14 -11.67
N GLU A 237 -21.77 0.16 -11.93
CA GLU A 237 -20.67 1.10 -12.19
C GLU A 237 -20.09 1.70 -10.90
N SER A 238 -18.87 1.30 -10.60
CA SER A 238 -18.08 1.82 -9.48
C SER A 238 -17.31 3.07 -9.88
N LYS A 239 -17.93 4.25 -9.79
CA LYS A 239 -17.28 5.53 -10.11
C LYS A 239 -16.54 6.15 -8.92
N MET A 240 -15.37 6.71 -9.16
CA MET A 240 -14.64 7.54 -8.20
C MET A 240 -15.47 8.75 -7.80
N ARG A 241 -15.25 9.26 -6.57
CA ARG A 241 -16.11 10.26 -5.96
C ARG A 241 -15.85 11.67 -6.46
N GLY A 242 -16.94 12.39 -6.82
CA GLY A 242 -16.95 13.82 -7.16
C GLY A 242 -16.40 14.13 -8.55
N HIS A 243 -16.32 15.42 -8.90
CA HIS A 243 -15.72 15.86 -10.15
C HIS A 243 -14.24 15.48 -10.24
N LEU A 244 -13.50 15.54 -9.13
CA LEU A 244 -12.12 15.05 -9.07
C LEU A 244 -11.99 13.59 -9.50
N GLY A 245 -12.93 12.73 -9.07
CA GLY A 245 -12.95 11.33 -9.48
C GLY A 245 -13.24 11.16 -10.97
N THR A 246 -14.12 11.97 -11.54
CA THR A 246 -14.41 11.96 -12.96
C THR A 246 -13.19 12.42 -13.78
N GLU A 247 -12.53 13.52 -13.38
CA GLU A 247 -11.33 14.02 -14.05
C GLU A 247 -10.16 13.04 -13.99
N LEU A 248 -9.94 12.41 -12.82
CA LEU A 248 -8.94 11.35 -12.72
C LEU A 248 -9.26 10.18 -13.67
N GLY A 249 -10.48 9.63 -13.61
CA GLY A 249 -10.88 8.52 -14.47
C GLY A 249 -10.72 8.80 -15.97
N ASN A 250 -10.92 10.06 -16.38
CA ASN A 250 -10.79 10.46 -17.79
C ASN A 250 -9.33 10.65 -18.26
N LYS A 251 -8.40 10.94 -17.35
CA LYS A 251 -7.05 11.41 -17.69
C LYS A 251 -5.91 10.51 -17.24
N VAL A 252 -6.13 9.66 -16.23
CA VAL A 252 -5.08 8.75 -15.75
C VAL A 252 -4.78 7.63 -16.75
N THR A 253 -3.59 7.06 -16.63
CA THR A 253 -3.15 5.96 -17.49
C THR A 253 -3.71 4.63 -17.03
N ASP A 254 -3.63 4.36 -15.72
CA ASP A 254 -4.12 3.13 -15.10
C ASP A 254 -5.04 3.46 -13.93
N THR A 255 -6.15 2.75 -13.84
CA THR A 255 -7.06 2.79 -12.70
C THR A 255 -7.15 1.41 -12.06
N LEU A 256 -6.75 1.30 -10.80
CA LEU A 256 -6.94 0.10 -10.00
C LEU A 256 -8.13 0.26 -9.05
N VAL A 257 -8.88 -0.82 -8.87
CA VAL A 257 -10.01 -0.89 -7.92
C VAL A 257 -9.74 -1.96 -6.90
N SER A 258 -9.79 -1.59 -5.61
CA SER A 258 -9.68 -2.55 -4.52
C SER A 258 -11.04 -2.90 -3.94
N ILE A 259 -11.39 -4.18 -3.96
CA ILE A 259 -12.67 -4.75 -3.52
C ILE A 259 -12.41 -5.69 -2.36
N LYS A 260 -13.12 -5.48 -1.25
CA LYS A 260 -13.05 -6.34 -0.06
C LYS A 260 -14.19 -7.33 -0.07
N LYS A 261 -13.89 -8.61 0.17
CA LYS A 261 -14.86 -9.68 0.34
C LYS A 261 -14.62 -10.41 1.66
N LYS A 262 -15.68 -10.80 2.32
CA LYS A 262 -15.62 -11.70 3.48
C LYS A 262 -16.07 -13.07 3.00
N GLU A 263 -15.17 -14.04 3.04
CA GLU A 263 -15.43 -15.42 2.61
C GLU A 263 -16.21 -16.19 3.69
N ALA A 264 -16.79 -17.32 3.28
CA ALA A 264 -17.34 -18.28 4.22
C ALA A 264 -16.20 -18.73 5.16
N GLY A 265 -16.41 -18.74 6.46
CA GLY A 265 -15.32 -19.00 7.43
C GLY A 265 -14.67 -17.73 8.02
N GLY A 266 -15.11 -16.54 7.57
CA GLY A 266 -14.68 -15.27 8.18
C GLY A 266 -13.40 -14.67 7.64
N GLN A 267 -12.66 -15.39 6.79
CA GLN A 267 -11.46 -14.86 6.11
C GLN A 267 -11.82 -13.65 5.24
N VAL A 268 -11.01 -12.61 5.33
CA VAL A 268 -11.14 -11.41 4.50
C VAL A 268 -10.15 -11.49 3.36
N THR A 269 -10.65 -11.42 2.13
CA THR A 269 -9.88 -11.31 0.90
C THR A 269 -10.08 -9.94 0.27
N PHE A 270 -9.09 -9.50 -0.48
CA PHE A 270 -9.14 -8.28 -1.28
C PHE A 270 -8.81 -8.64 -2.72
N THR A 271 -9.61 -8.16 -3.65
CA THR A 271 -9.35 -8.29 -5.08
C THR A 271 -8.92 -6.93 -5.62
N VAL A 272 -7.86 -6.89 -6.38
CA VAL A 272 -7.41 -5.71 -7.12
C VAL A 272 -7.69 -5.97 -8.59
N GLN A 273 -8.46 -5.08 -9.18
CA GLN A 273 -8.87 -5.14 -10.58
C GLN A 273 -8.35 -3.89 -11.29
N GLN A 274 -7.86 -4.05 -12.50
CA GLN A 274 -7.63 -2.92 -13.39
C GLN A 274 -8.96 -2.57 -14.05
N GLN A 275 -9.46 -1.36 -13.80
CA GLN A 275 -10.72 -0.88 -14.38
C GLN A 275 -10.48 -0.26 -15.74
N ASP A 276 -9.42 0.55 -15.87
CA ASP A 276 -9.04 1.24 -17.08
C ASP A 276 -7.53 1.07 -17.31
N ALA A 277 -7.14 0.78 -18.54
CA ALA A 277 -5.77 0.74 -19.01
C ALA A 277 -5.68 1.41 -20.39
N ARG A 278 -4.55 2.03 -20.69
CA ARG A 278 -4.29 2.52 -22.06
C ARG A 278 -3.65 1.47 -22.96
N ASP A 279 -3.12 0.41 -22.35
CA ASP A 279 -2.47 -0.71 -23.01
C ASP A 279 -3.22 -2.02 -22.74
N LYS A 280 -2.49 -3.12 -22.69
CA LYS A 280 -3.04 -4.45 -22.42
C LYS A 280 -3.60 -4.54 -21.01
N ASP A 281 -4.80 -5.11 -20.89
CA ASP A 281 -5.42 -5.39 -19.60
C ASP A 281 -4.61 -6.41 -18.79
N MET A 282 -4.50 -6.13 -17.52
CA MET A 282 -3.81 -6.95 -16.53
C MET A 282 -4.82 -7.87 -15.83
N GLU A 283 -4.39 -9.08 -15.51
CA GLU A 283 -5.20 -9.99 -14.69
C GLU A 283 -5.43 -9.42 -13.29
N ASP A 284 -6.61 -9.70 -12.73
CA ASP A 284 -6.90 -9.41 -11.34
C ASP A 284 -5.96 -10.18 -10.41
N TRP A 285 -5.53 -9.56 -9.32
CA TRP A 285 -4.89 -10.30 -8.24
C TRP A 285 -5.69 -10.22 -6.94
N GLN A 286 -5.55 -11.25 -6.15
CA GLN A 286 -6.15 -11.31 -4.82
C GLN A 286 -5.07 -11.31 -3.76
N PHE A 287 -5.37 -10.71 -2.62
CA PHE A 287 -4.49 -10.74 -1.47
C PHE A 287 -5.25 -10.88 -0.15
N ILE A 288 -4.56 -11.35 0.84
CA ILE A 288 -5.00 -11.39 2.23
C ILE A 288 -4.05 -10.55 3.07
N VAL A 289 -4.46 -10.26 4.30
CA VAL A 289 -3.60 -9.60 5.28
C VAL A 289 -3.19 -10.61 6.32
N CYS A 290 -1.89 -10.91 6.39
CA CYS A 290 -1.30 -11.88 7.29
C CYS A 290 -0.71 -11.21 8.54
N ASP A 291 -0.72 -11.90 9.67
CA ASP A 291 -0.04 -11.49 10.90
C ASP A 291 1.46 -11.82 10.90
N ALA A 292 2.12 -11.63 9.78
CA ALA A 292 3.58 -11.63 9.74
C ALA A 292 4.13 -10.39 10.45
N ALA A 293 5.36 -10.44 10.91
CA ALA A 293 6.06 -9.30 11.55
C ALA A 293 5.34 -8.71 12.78
N GLY A 294 4.79 -9.55 13.64
CA GLY A 294 4.28 -9.10 14.94
C GLY A 294 3.08 -8.15 14.86
N ALA A 295 1.99 -8.55 14.21
CA ALA A 295 0.72 -7.82 14.10
C ALA A 295 0.78 -6.53 13.26
N LEU A 296 1.73 -6.38 12.35
CA LEU A 296 1.74 -5.28 11.38
C LEU A 296 0.63 -5.41 10.33
N GLY A 297 0.15 -6.63 10.08
CA GLY A 297 -0.79 -6.92 9.01
C GLY A 297 -0.13 -6.75 7.64
N ILE A 298 0.58 -7.75 7.18
CA ILE A 298 1.32 -7.72 5.90
C ILE A 298 0.44 -8.21 4.76
N PRO A 299 0.30 -7.48 3.63
CA PRO A 299 -0.42 -7.99 2.48
C PRO A 299 0.35 -9.13 1.81
N LYS A 300 -0.35 -10.23 1.49
CA LYS A 300 0.20 -11.36 0.76
C LYS A 300 -0.70 -11.70 -0.42
N ILE A 301 -0.15 -11.65 -1.63
CA ILE A 301 -0.86 -12.05 -2.85
C ILE A 301 -1.08 -13.57 -2.82
N ILE A 302 -2.29 -13.97 -3.21
CA ILE A 302 -2.72 -15.36 -3.31
C ILE A 302 -3.19 -15.59 -4.75
N ASN A 303 -2.63 -16.59 -5.41
CA ASN A 303 -3.04 -16.94 -6.77
C ASN A 303 -4.39 -17.66 -6.75
N ASN A 304 -5.26 -17.36 -7.71
CA ASN A 304 -6.60 -17.93 -7.81
C ASN A 304 -6.65 -19.47 -7.77
N GLY A 305 -5.61 -20.16 -8.24
CA GLY A 305 -5.48 -21.62 -8.16
C GLY A 305 -5.08 -22.16 -6.78
N ASN A 306 -4.60 -21.30 -5.89
CA ASN A 306 -4.10 -21.68 -4.56
C ASN A 306 -4.92 -21.10 -3.41
N LEU A 307 -6.00 -20.35 -3.70
CA LEU A 307 -6.80 -19.70 -2.66
C LEU A 307 -7.34 -20.72 -1.64
N ALA A 308 -7.95 -21.80 -2.10
CA ALA A 308 -8.48 -22.86 -1.24
C ALA A 308 -7.36 -23.46 -0.40
N ARG A 309 -6.22 -23.87 -1.00
CA ARG A 309 -5.06 -24.41 -0.28
C ARG A 309 -4.42 -23.42 0.68
N THR A 310 -4.40 -22.11 0.33
CA THR A 310 -3.85 -21.08 1.19
C THR A 310 -4.78 -20.83 2.38
N ILE A 311 -6.10 -20.85 2.17
CA ILE A 311 -7.10 -20.75 3.23
C ILE A 311 -7.00 -21.96 4.15
N GLU A 312 -6.98 -23.19 3.59
CA GLU A 312 -6.80 -24.43 4.36
C GLU A 312 -5.52 -24.40 5.21
N ARG A 313 -4.41 -23.90 4.64
CA ARG A 313 -3.14 -23.78 5.41
C ARG A 313 -3.26 -22.76 6.54
N ILE A 314 -3.89 -21.61 6.31
CA ILE A 314 -4.10 -20.57 7.33
C ILE A 314 -5.03 -21.09 8.44
N GLU A 315 -6.07 -21.82 8.07
CA GLU A 315 -6.97 -22.45 9.02
C GLU A 315 -6.24 -23.51 9.85
N ALA A 316 -5.42 -24.36 9.23
CA ALA A 316 -4.58 -25.32 9.91
C ALA A 316 -3.53 -24.67 10.83
N GLU A 317 -2.90 -23.55 10.40
CA GLU A 317 -1.98 -22.76 11.24
C GLU A 317 -2.70 -22.15 12.46
N LYS A 318 -3.95 -21.71 12.30
CA LYS A 318 -4.80 -21.20 13.40
C LYS A 318 -5.21 -22.31 14.34
N GLU A 319 -5.62 -23.45 13.82
CA GLU A 319 -5.94 -24.65 14.65
C GLU A 319 -4.72 -25.12 15.44
N THR A 320 -3.54 -25.13 14.79
CA THR A 320 -2.27 -25.41 15.47
C THR A 320 -2.01 -24.45 16.61
N MET A 321 -2.27 -23.15 16.40
CA MET A 321 -2.06 -22.13 17.43
C MET A 321 -3.10 -22.23 18.56
N ASP A 322 -4.34 -22.61 18.27
CA ASP A 322 -5.36 -22.86 19.28
C ASP A 322 -4.95 -24.04 20.17
N PHE A 323 -4.38 -25.10 19.57
CA PHE A 323 -3.84 -26.24 20.30
C PHE A 323 -2.64 -25.86 21.18
N GLU A 324 -1.66 -25.13 20.66
CA GLU A 324 -0.51 -24.66 21.44
C GLU A 324 -0.96 -23.74 22.58
N THR A 325 -1.93 -22.86 22.33
CA THR A 325 -2.53 -22.01 23.35
C THR A 325 -3.18 -22.85 24.46
N LEU A 326 -3.99 -23.84 24.08
CA LEU A 326 -4.60 -24.75 25.05
C LEU A 326 -3.56 -25.55 25.82
N ARG A 327 -2.52 -26.04 25.15
CA ARG A 327 -1.40 -26.78 25.80
C ARG A 327 -0.75 -25.94 26.90
N VAL A 328 -0.46 -24.69 26.65
CA VAL A 328 0.09 -23.77 27.67
C VAL A 328 -0.94 -23.49 28.76
N LEU A 329 -2.22 -23.24 28.42
CA LEU A 329 -3.27 -23.02 29.41
C LEU A 329 -3.50 -24.22 30.34
N LYS A 330 -3.35 -25.46 29.85
CA LYS A 330 -3.43 -26.68 30.70
C LYS A 330 -2.41 -26.64 31.82
N THR A 331 -1.23 -26.13 31.58
CA THR A 331 -0.19 -26.02 32.62
C THR A 331 -0.48 -24.93 33.66
N ILE A 332 -1.33 -23.96 33.31
CA ILE A 332 -1.61 -22.77 34.13
C ILE A 332 -2.92 -22.88 34.92
N ILE A 333 -3.99 -23.32 34.24
CA ILE A 333 -5.35 -23.24 34.77
C ILE A 333 -6.19 -24.53 34.60
N MET A 334 -5.54 -25.68 34.40
CA MET A 334 -6.24 -27.00 34.46
C MET A 334 -6.70 -27.27 35.89
N PRO A 335 -7.97 -27.67 36.11
CA PRO A 335 -8.44 -27.97 37.45
C PRO A 335 -7.58 -28.99 38.23
N PRO A 336 -7.28 -28.77 39.51
CA PRO A 336 -7.92 -27.80 40.41
C PRO A 336 -7.39 -26.36 40.32
N GLN A 337 -6.42 -26.08 39.47
CA GLN A 337 -5.77 -24.76 39.33
C GLN A 337 -6.72 -23.72 38.73
N SER A 338 -6.52 -22.48 39.12
CA SER A 338 -7.15 -21.28 38.54
C SER A 338 -6.27 -20.07 38.78
N ASP A 339 -6.34 -19.08 37.89
CA ASP A 339 -5.52 -17.86 38.00
C ASP A 339 -6.28 -16.63 37.51
N TYR A 340 -5.80 -15.44 37.82
CA TYR A 340 -6.33 -14.19 37.33
C TYR A 340 -5.88 -13.94 35.89
N PHE A 341 -6.73 -13.26 35.12
CA PHE A 341 -6.48 -12.95 33.71
C PHE A 341 -5.06 -12.37 33.45
N THR A 342 -4.63 -11.40 34.26
CA THR A 342 -3.31 -10.76 34.11
C THR A 342 -2.15 -11.75 34.24
N ASN A 343 -2.25 -12.68 35.18
CA ASN A 343 -1.23 -13.71 35.39
C ASN A 343 -1.24 -14.75 34.25
N ILE A 344 -2.43 -15.12 33.80
CA ILE A 344 -2.61 -16.05 32.69
C ILE A 344 -1.96 -15.48 31.42
N ILE A 345 -2.26 -14.21 31.10
CA ILE A 345 -1.68 -13.55 29.90
C ILE A 345 -0.15 -13.46 30.00
N LYS A 346 0.40 -13.16 31.18
CA LYS A 346 1.85 -13.14 31.38
C LYS A 346 2.48 -14.52 31.13
N LYS A 347 1.92 -15.59 31.71
CA LYS A 347 2.41 -16.95 31.52
C LYS A 347 2.20 -17.47 30.07
N LEU A 348 1.08 -17.08 29.46
CA LEU A 348 0.78 -17.42 28.07
C LEU A 348 1.78 -16.75 27.08
N LYS A 349 2.10 -15.46 27.33
CA LYS A 349 3.14 -14.75 26.61
C LYS A 349 4.48 -15.47 26.66
N ASP A 350 4.88 -15.91 27.88
CA ASP A 350 6.17 -16.58 28.10
C ASP A 350 6.16 -18.00 27.47
N GLY A 351 5.07 -18.76 27.63
CA GLY A 351 4.93 -20.12 27.13
C GLY A 351 4.81 -20.24 25.60
N LEU A 352 4.23 -19.22 24.95
CA LEU A 352 4.12 -19.14 23.49
C LEU A 352 5.24 -18.32 22.82
N HIS A 353 6.14 -17.73 23.60
CA HIS A 353 7.21 -16.84 23.13
C HIS A 353 6.70 -15.67 22.26
N VAL A 354 5.58 -15.06 22.63
CA VAL A 354 4.92 -13.96 21.88
C VAL A 354 4.81 -12.68 22.70
N GLY A 355 4.44 -11.56 22.06
CA GLY A 355 4.13 -10.32 22.77
C GLY A 355 2.79 -10.36 23.53
N GLU A 356 2.60 -9.48 24.51
CA GLU A 356 1.39 -9.44 25.36
C GLU A 356 0.09 -9.25 24.53
N THR A 357 0.13 -8.40 23.53
CA THR A 357 -1.01 -8.15 22.63
C THR A 357 -1.43 -9.42 21.88
N LYS A 358 -0.45 -10.22 21.44
CA LYS A 358 -0.67 -11.48 20.75
C LYS A 358 -1.20 -12.56 21.70
N ALA A 359 -0.65 -12.63 22.92
CA ALA A 359 -1.15 -13.54 23.93
C ALA A 359 -2.62 -13.25 24.30
N LYS A 360 -3.00 -11.96 24.41
CA LYS A 360 -4.40 -11.55 24.62
C LYS A 360 -5.29 -11.91 23.41
N ALA A 361 -4.79 -11.76 22.20
CA ALA A 361 -5.55 -12.13 20.99
C ALA A 361 -5.82 -13.62 20.94
N TYR A 362 -4.83 -14.48 21.20
CA TYR A 362 -5.01 -15.96 21.23
C TYR A 362 -5.97 -16.40 22.34
N TRP A 363 -5.89 -15.79 23.51
CA TRP A 363 -6.85 -16.03 24.60
C TRP A 363 -8.30 -15.69 24.19
N ASN A 364 -8.50 -14.54 23.56
CA ASN A 364 -9.84 -14.11 23.14
C ASN A 364 -10.37 -14.97 22.01
N ASP A 365 -9.54 -15.31 21.03
CA ASP A 365 -9.89 -16.13 19.87
C ASP A 365 -10.31 -17.54 20.33
N LEU A 366 -9.55 -18.15 21.24
CA LEU A 366 -9.89 -19.44 21.80
C LEU A 366 -11.21 -19.42 22.60
N ARG A 367 -11.48 -18.36 23.35
CA ARG A 367 -12.73 -18.19 24.09
C ARG A 367 -13.94 -17.91 23.17
N GLU A 368 -13.73 -17.18 22.09
CA GLU A 368 -14.79 -16.90 21.12
C GLU A 368 -15.20 -18.17 20.36
N LYS A 369 -14.22 -18.98 19.95
CA LYS A 369 -14.45 -20.26 19.25
C LYS A 369 -15.01 -21.34 20.15
N HIS A 370 -14.56 -21.38 21.41
CA HIS A 370 -14.89 -22.39 22.38
C HIS A 370 -15.42 -21.78 23.70
N PRO A 371 -16.63 -21.23 23.72
CA PRO A 371 -17.14 -20.40 24.83
C PRO A 371 -17.24 -21.14 26.15
N ASN A 372 -17.33 -22.48 26.15
CA ASN A 372 -17.42 -23.30 27.36
C ASN A 372 -16.06 -23.85 27.84
N LEU A 373 -14.99 -23.65 27.07
CA LEU A 373 -13.65 -24.21 27.34
C LEU A 373 -13.00 -23.53 28.56
N ILE A 374 -13.17 -22.20 28.66
CA ILE A 374 -12.60 -21.38 29.73
C ILE A 374 -13.74 -20.67 30.44
N TYR A 375 -13.90 -20.95 31.72
CA TYR A 375 -14.94 -20.31 32.54
C TYR A 375 -14.37 -19.60 33.78
N GLN A 376 -15.10 -18.62 34.25
CA GLN A 376 -14.72 -17.83 35.42
C GLN A 376 -15.33 -18.45 36.70
N ARG A 377 -14.49 -18.64 37.72
CA ARG A 377 -14.90 -19.07 39.07
C ARG A 377 -15.16 -17.87 39.98
N ASP A 378 -15.73 -18.16 41.13
CA ASP A 378 -15.90 -17.17 42.19
C ASP A 378 -14.56 -16.51 42.53
N GLY A 379 -14.59 -15.19 42.77
CA GLY A 379 -13.39 -14.39 42.98
C GLY A 379 -12.64 -13.95 41.75
N GLY A 380 -13.23 -14.12 40.53
CA GLY A 380 -12.69 -13.54 39.27
C GLY A 380 -11.53 -14.31 38.65
N LYS A 381 -11.24 -15.53 39.12
CA LYS A 381 -10.23 -16.41 38.55
C LYS A 381 -10.80 -17.28 37.41
N PHE A 382 -9.97 -17.59 36.43
CA PHE A 382 -10.34 -18.44 35.29
C PHE A 382 -9.76 -19.85 35.45
N THR A 383 -10.46 -20.85 34.90
CA THR A 383 -10.03 -22.24 34.86
C THR A 383 -10.59 -22.92 33.60
N LEU A 384 -9.98 -24.04 33.17
CA LEU A 384 -10.43 -24.85 32.05
C LEU A 384 -11.55 -25.82 32.47
N SER A 385 -12.42 -26.17 31.53
CA SER A 385 -13.37 -27.28 31.66
C SER A 385 -12.70 -28.59 31.22
N LYS A 386 -12.57 -29.57 32.11
CA LYS A 386 -12.01 -30.88 31.77
C LYS A 386 -12.72 -31.55 30.59
N LYS A 387 -14.05 -31.54 30.64
CA LYS A 387 -14.92 -32.11 29.60
C LYS A 387 -14.68 -31.46 28.22
N GLU A 388 -14.59 -30.16 28.21
CA GLU A 388 -14.42 -29.42 26.94
C GLU A 388 -12.98 -29.54 26.40
N VAL A 389 -11.97 -29.67 27.29
CA VAL A 389 -10.59 -29.98 26.89
C VAL A 389 -10.50 -31.36 26.23
N GLU A 390 -11.12 -32.38 26.83
CA GLU A 390 -11.16 -33.73 26.26
C GLU A 390 -11.89 -33.74 24.91
N ALA A 391 -13.01 -33.02 24.78
CA ALA A 391 -13.74 -32.87 23.53
C ALA A 391 -12.91 -32.16 22.45
N PHE A 392 -12.21 -31.08 22.80
CA PHE A 392 -11.31 -30.36 21.90
C PHE A 392 -10.18 -31.27 21.40
N GLU A 393 -9.50 -31.97 22.28
CA GLU A 393 -8.38 -32.85 21.95
C GLU A 393 -8.79 -34.09 21.12
N SER A 394 -10.00 -34.60 21.33
CA SER A 394 -10.53 -35.75 20.55
C SER A 394 -11.02 -35.37 19.15
N GLY A 395 -11.29 -34.11 18.90
CA GLY A 395 -11.76 -33.59 17.61
C GLY A 395 -10.65 -33.21 16.64
N LEU A 396 -9.39 -33.24 17.05
CA LEU A 396 -8.26 -32.87 16.22
C LEU A 396 -7.71 -34.03 15.37
N PRO A 397 -7.64 -33.89 14.03
CA PRO A 397 -7.23 -34.99 13.14
C PRO A 397 -5.75 -35.42 13.26
N TRP A 398 -4.94 -34.75 14.09
CA TRP A 398 -3.51 -34.96 14.24
C TRP A 398 -3.01 -34.99 15.69
N ALA A 399 -3.87 -35.35 16.63
CA ALA A 399 -3.40 -35.64 17.98
C ALA A 399 -2.28 -36.70 17.86
N PRO A 400 -1.02 -36.39 18.25
CA PRO A 400 0.03 -37.39 18.18
C PRO A 400 -0.36 -38.58 19.05
N GLU A 401 -0.34 -39.78 18.46
CA GLU A 401 -0.45 -41.01 19.23
C GLU A 401 0.58 -40.91 20.36
N THR A 402 0.12 -40.90 21.59
CA THR A 402 0.99 -41.02 22.76
C THR A 402 1.70 -42.34 22.63
N PRO A 403 3.04 -42.38 22.65
CA PRO A 403 3.72 -43.68 22.72
C PRO A 403 3.23 -44.42 23.98
N GLU A 404 2.66 -45.57 23.79
CA GLU A 404 2.27 -46.45 24.91
C GLU A 404 3.50 -46.69 25.78
N PRO A 405 3.31 -46.85 27.11
CA PRO A 405 4.38 -46.91 28.08
C PRO A 405 5.30 -48.13 27.95
#